data_d236384aa3f5c17b7de915fd9f9756ad
#
_entry.id   d236384aa3f5c17b7de915fd9f9756ad
#
_cell.length_a   1.000
_cell.length_b   1.000
_cell.length_c   1.000
_cell.angle_alpha   90.00
_cell.angle_beta   90.00
_cell.angle_gamma   90.00
#
_symmetry.space_group_name_H-M   'P 1'
#
loop_
_entity.id
_entity.type
_entity.pdbx_description
1 polymer ?
#
loop_
_entity_poly.entity_id
_entity_poly.type
_entity_poly.pdbx_seq_one_letter_code
_entity_poly.pdbx_strand_id
1 'polypeptide(L)'
;MSETIAAIATGQQPCAIGILRLSGDGVCAALDAVFRAGNGKPAAQQSPRAMVLGDLLDETGQVIDNVLCVRFPAPHSYTGEDCAELHCHGSPIVLDAGLRALLAAGCRQAGAGEFTKRAFLNGQMDLIQAESVVDLIDAETAEQAHNAVCQLDGALSRTVARIYDGLMDMAARFYAVVDYPDEDIEDVQREQMLDTLRTAQNDLETLVAGFSRGRLMKLGVPTVLLGKPNAGKSSLLNALLGYDRAIVTDLPGTTRDTVEEKAVVGGVLLRLIDTAGIRSGGDAVEALGVERSREAAKRASLAVLVLDGSRSLTAEDEEAMALVEAAPHLIVAVNKSDLPRRLDVGALADRFDNVLSVSAATGEGLDALAEAIAAQFPAGETVGGALLTNARQADAANRALSAVAEARSALRIGMTADVVLTDCEAALEALGELNGKRVRDDLVETIFSRFCVGK
;
A
#
# COMPACT_ATOMS: atom_id res chain seq x y z
N MET A 1 23.49 23.95 3.01
CA MET A 1 23.39 23.67 1.57
C MET A 1 23.10 22.19 1.45
N SER A 2 22.01 21.82 0.79
CA SER A 2 21.70 20.42 0.56
C SER A 2 22.55 19.85 -0.58
N GLU A 3 23.11 18.67 -0.37
CA GLU A 3 23.89 17.97 -1.38
C GLU A 3 23.01 17.65 -2.60
N THR A 4 23.48 17.95 -3.81
CA THR A 4 22.72 17.68 -5.04
C THR A 4 22.76 16.19 -5.37
N ILE A 5 21.58 15.59 -5.50
CA ILE A 5 21.41 14.19 -5.84
C ILE A 5 20.87 14.02 -7.26
N ALA A 6 21.20 12.90 -7.89
CA ALA A 6 20.66 12.49 -9.17
C ALA A 6 20.34 11.01 -9.21
N ALA A 7 19.32 10.63 -9.97
CA ALA A 7 18.96 9.24 -10.23
C ALA A 7 18.18 9.08 -11.53
N ILE A 8 18.15 7.83 -12.04
CA ILE A 8 17.19 7.40 -13.05
C ILE A 8 15.84 7.24 -12.33
N ALA A 9 14.83 8.03 -12.72
CA ALA A 9 13.51 8.04 -12.09
C ALA A 9 12.49 7.10 -12.77
N THR A 10 12.82 6.55 -13.93
CA THR A 10 11.99 5.57 -14.67
C THR A 10 12.56 4.16 -14.53
N GLY A 11 11.78 3.15 -14.95
CA GLY A 11 12.23 1.76 -14.93
C GLY A 11 13.49 1.54 -15.82
N GLN A 12 14.23 0.48 -15.53
CA GLN A 12 15.46 0.12 -16.24
C GLN A 12 15.21 -0.69 -17.53
N GLN A 13 13.97 -1.04 -17.85
CA GLN A 13 13.63 -1.72 -19.11
C GLN A 13 13.62 -0.71 -20.26
N PRO A 14 14.01 -1.10 -21.49
CA PRO A 14 13.89 -0.24 -22.64
C PRO A 14 12.46 0.29 -22.82
N CYS A 15 12.32 1.60 -22.92
CA CYS A 15 11.05 2.28 -23.07
C CYS A 15 11.18 3.49 -23.99
N ALA A 16 10.06 4.15 -24.33
CA ALA A 16 10.11 5.31 -25.22
C ALA A 16 10.80 6.52 -24.58
N ILE A 17 10.54 6.75 -23.28
CA ILE A 17 11.06 7.91 -22.52
C ILE A 17 11.66 7.42 -21.21
N GLY A 18 12.88 7.84 -20.94
CA GLY A 18 13.54 7.68 -19.63
C GLY A 18 13.82 9.04 -19.00
N ILE A 19 13.78 9.11 -17.68
CA ILE A 19 13.93 10.36 -16.95
C ILE A 19 15.10 10.26 -15.97
N LEU A 20 16.01 11.23 -16.06
CA LEU A 20 17.01 11.53 -15.04
C LEU A 20 16.46 12.67 -14.17
N ARG A 21 16.43 12.48 -12.87
CA ARG A 21 15.92 13.47 -11.89
C ARG A 21 17.05 13.95 -10.99
N LEU A 22 17.03 15.26 -10.70
CA LEU A 22 17.97 15.93 -9.81
C LEU A 22 17.21 16.68 -8.72
N SER A 23 17.83 16.81 -7.53
CA SER A 23 17.34 17.67 -6.44
C SER A 23 18.51 18.18 -5.60
N GLY A 24 18.44 19.44 -5.15
CA GLY A 24 19.42 20.08 -4.29
C GLY A 24 19.92 21.44 -4.78
N ASP A 25 20.77 22.09 -4.00
CA ASP A 25 21.19 23.48 -4.25
C ASP A 25 22.03 23.66 -5.54
N GLY A 26 22.72 22.61 -5.99
CA GLY A 26 23.61 22.65 -7.17
C GLY A 26 22.95 22.25 -8.48
N VAL A 27 21.61 22.07 -8.55
CA VAL A 27 20.88 21.59 -9.74
C VAL A 27 21.17 22.42 -10.99
N CYS A 28 21.18 23.76 -10.91
CA CYS A 28 21.45 24.61 -12.07
C CYS A 28 22.90 24.44 -12.58
N ALA A 29 23.87 24.36 -11.66
CA ALA A 29 25.27 24.16 -12.03
C ALA A 29 25.53 22.80 -12.67
N ALA A 30 24.90 21.74 -12.14
CA ALA A 30 24.97 20.41 -12.71
C ALA A 30 24.34 20.36 -14.12
N LEU A 31 23.18 21.01 -14.30
CA LEU A 31 22.56 21.11 -15.62
C LEU A 31 23.44 21.87 -16.63
N ASP A 32 24.00 23.02 -16.25
CA ASP A 32 24.87 23.80 -17.14
C ASP A 32 26.14 23.03 -17.56
N ALA A 33 26.57 22.04 -16.79
CA ALA A 33 27.70 21.17 -17.12
C ALA A 33 27.33 20.06 -18.13
N VAL A 34 26.11 19.53 -18.07
CA VAL A 34 25.73 18.34 -18.88
C VAL A 34 24.65 18.61 -19.92
N PHE A 35 23.99 19.77 -19.91
CA PHE A 35 22.89 20.08 -20.80
C PHE A 35 23.14 21.39 -21.57
N ARG A 36 23.19 21.28 -22.88
CA ARG A 36 23.28 22.43 -23.80
C ARG A 36 21.91 22.75 -24.36
N ALA A 37 21.27 23.79 -23.80
CA ALA A 37 19.95 24.22 -24.25
C ALA A 37 19.94 24.73 -25.69
N GLY A 38 18.97 24.32 -26.51
CA GLY A 38 18.82 24.75 -27.88
C GLY A 38 18.58 26.27 -28.04
N ASN A 39 18.08 26.93 -26.98
CA ASN A 39 17.92 28.41 -26.94
C ASN A 39 19.16 29.16 -26.44
N GLY A 40 20.26 28.45 -26.14
CA GLY A 40 21.53 29.01 -25.67
C GLY A 40 21.53 29.65 -24.28
N LYS A 41 20.43 29.57 -23.52
CA LYS A 41 20.35 30.14 -22.16
C LYS A 41 20.83 29.15 -21.11
N PRO A 42 21.57 29.58 -20.08
CA PRO A 42 21.92 28.73 -18.94
C PRO A 42 20.67 28.28 -18.16
N ALA A 43 20.81 27.20 -17.39
CA ALA A 43 19.72 26.58 -16.66
C ALA A 43 18.99 27.58 -15.74
N ALA A 44 19.72 28.43 -15.02
CA ALA A 44 19.14 29.42 -14.11
C ALA A 44 18.24 30.46 -14.82
N GLN A 45 18.46 30.71 -16.14
CA GLN A 45 17.69 31.66 -16.94
C GLN A 45 16.54 31.01 -17.72
N GLN A 46 16.38 29.68 -17.66
CA GLN A 46 15.25 29.00 -18.25
C GLN A 46 13.96 29.30 -17.45
N SER A 47 12.83 29.43 -18.16
CA SER A 47 11.54 29.63 -17.50
C SER A 47 11.20 28.41 -16.63
N PRO A 48 10.78 28.62 -15.37
CA PRO A 48 10.34 27.53 -14.51
C PRO A 48 9.21 26.70 -15.15
N ARG A 49 9.27 25.37 -15.00
CA ARG A 49 8.25 24.42 -15.50
C ARG A 49 8.01 24.46 -17.00
N ALA A 50 8.95 25.04 -17.76
CA ALA A 50 8.93 25.02 -19.22
C ALA A 50 9.94 23.96 -19.72
N MET A 51 9.49 23.13 -20.63
CA MET A 51 10.38 22.15 -21.31
C MET A 51 11.24 22.84 -22.35
N VAL A 52 12.52 22.58 -22.31
CA VAL A 52 13.52 23.13 -23.23
C VAL A 52 14.24 22.00 -23.94
N LEU A 53 14.17 22.00 -25.27
CA LEU A 53 14.93 21.06 -26.09
C LEU A 53 16.41 21.42 -26.08
N GLY A 54 17.26 20.40 -26.00
CA GLY A 54 18.72 20.57 -26.05
C GLY A 54 19.44 19.24 -26.08
N ASP A 55 20.76 19.31 -26.02
CA ASP A 55 21.65 18.13 -26.07
C ASP A 55 22.11 17.77 -24.67
N LEU A 56 21.99 16.51 -24.30
CA LEU A 56 22.64 15.91 -23.14
C LEU A 56 24.09 15.54 -23.53
N LEU A 57 25.05 15.98 -22.73
CA LEU A 57 26.46 15.86 -23.00
C LEU A 57 27.13 14.93 -21.98
N ASP A 58 28.13 14.18 -22.43
CA ASP A 58 29.05 13.49 -21.54
C ASP A 58 30.13 14.42 -20.96
N GLU A 59 30.98 13.88 -20.10
CA GLU A 59 32.09 14.60 -19.46
C GLU A 59 33.15 15.15 -20.46
N THR A 60 33.15 14.64 -21.69
CA THR A 60 34.02 15.11 -22.77
C THR A 60 33.37 16.16 -23.67
N GLY A 61 32.11 16.46 -23.47
CA GLY A 61 31.29 17.37 -24.27
C GLY A 61 30.69 16.74 -25.52
N GLN A 62 30.76 15.40 -25.65
CA GLN A 62 30.07 14.69 -26.75
C GLN A 62 28.58 14.53 -26.45
N VAL A 63 27.77 14.60 -27.48
CA VAL A 63 26.33 14.44 -27.38
C VAL A 63 25.98 12.97 -27.10
N ILE A 64 25.34 12.72 -25.96
CA ILE A 64 24.74 11.43 -25.57
C ILE A 64 23.39 11.26 -26.25
N ASP A 65 22.52 12.30 -26.14
CA ASP A 65 21.13 12.28 -26.57
C ASP A 65 20.59 13.70 -26.80
N ASN A 66 19.50 13.81 -27.56
CA ASN A 66 18.73 15.05 -27.70
C ASN A 66 17.51 14.96 -26.78
N VAL A 67 17.43 15.81 -25.77
CA VAL A 67 16.54 15.65 -24.60
C VAL A 67 15.69 16.88 -24.34
N LEU A 68 14.61 16.71 -23.58
CA LEU A 68 13.85 17.81 -23.00
C LEU A 68 14.23 17.99 -21.54
N CYS A 69 14.64 19.19 -21.18
CA CYS A 69 14.96 19.56 -19.79
C CYS A 69 13.84 20.42 -19.20
N VAL A 70 13.46 20.15 -17.97
CA VAL A 70 12.51 20.98 -17.20
C VAL A 70 13.05 21.24 -15.80
N ARG A 71 12.84 22.44 -15.30
CA ARG A 71 13.30 22.90 -13.98
C ARG A 71 12.13 23.27 -13.08
N PHE A 72 12.21 22.89 -11.81
CA PHE A 72 11.24 23.17 -10.75
C PHE A 72 11.96 23.88 -9.60
N PRO A 73 11.95 25.22 -9.55
CA PRO A 73 12.61 25.96 -8.47
C PRO A 73 11.95 25.75 -7.11
N ALA A 74 12.74 25.75 -6.06
CA ALA A 74 12.27 25.77 -4.68
C ALA A 74 11.37 26.99 -4.41
N PRO A 75 10.39 26.89 -3.49
CA PRO A 75 9.96 25.68 -2.77
C PRO A 75 8.92 24.84 -3.56
N HIS A 76 8.59 25.23 -4.78
CA HIS A 76 7.51 24.66 -5.60
C HIS A 76 8.00 23.51 -6.48
N SER A 77 8.60 22.51 -5.89
CA SER A 77 9.09 21.28 -6.50
C SER A 77 8.60 20.06 -5.71
N TYR A 78 8.93 18.86 -6.15
CA TYR A 78 8.57 17.63 -5.44
C TYR A 78 9.24 17.54 -4.07
N THR A 79 10.53 17.86 -3.98
CA THR A 79 11.29 17.79 -2.72
C THR A 79 11.24 19.06 -1.89
N GLY A 80 10.69 20.16 -2.42
CA GLY A 80 10.79 21.49 -1.82
C GLY A 80 12.15 22.18 -2.07
N GLU A 81 13.12 21.49 -2.67
CA GLU A 81 14.41 22.02 -3.11
C GLU A 81 14.36 22.38 -4.60
N ASP A 82 15.44 22.95 -5.15
CA ASP A 82 15.58 23.05 -6.60
C ASP A 82 15.61 21.63 -7.20
N CYS A 83 14.74 21.37 -8.17
CA CYS A 83 14.65 20.10 -8.89
C CYS A 83 14.76 20.31 -10.39
N ALA A 84 15.20 19.28 -11.09
CA ALA A 84 15.14 19.22 -12.54
C ALA A 84 14.92 17.80 -13.05
N GLU A 85 14.41 17.69 -14.26
CA GLU A 85 14.28 16.44 -14.97
C GLU A 85 14.82 16.59 -16.40
N LEU A 86 15.56 15.57 -16.84
CA LEU A 86 16.00 15.40 -18.21
C LEU A 86 15.24 14.21 -18.80
N HIS A 87 14.37 14.48 -19.76
CA HIS A 87 13.57 13.47 -20.45
C HIS A 87 14.34 13.02 -21.69
N CYS A 88 14.93 11.84 -21.60
CA CYS A 88 15.78 11.20 -22.58
C CYS A 88 15.01 10.11 -23.34
N HIS A 89 15.61 9.61 -24.44
CA HIS A 89 15.18 8.33 -24.97
C HIS A 89 15.45 7.23 -23.95
N GLY A 90 14.47 6.34 -23.73
CA GLY A 90 14.47 5.36 -22.64
C GLY A 90 15.38 4.15 -22.86
N SER A 91 16.56 4.37 -23.44
CA SER A 91 17.62 3.36 -23.51
C SER A 91 18.37 3.29 -22.18
N PRO A 92 18.52 2.10 -21.56
CA PRO A 92 19.32 1.94 -20.33
C PRO A 92 20.75 2.48 -20.49
N ILE A 93 21.34 2.34 -21.68
CA ILE A 93 22.71 2.82 -21.97
C ILE A 93 22.75 4.36 -21.95
N VAL A 94 21.76 5.03 -22.55
CA VAL A 94 21.64 6.49 -22.58
C VAL A 94 21.44 7.04 -21.17
N LEU A 95 20.53 6.42 -20.39
CA LEU A 95 20.25 6.83 -19.03
C LEU A 95 21.44 6.64 -18.08
N ASP A 96 22.17 5.54 -18.22
CA ASP A 96 23.38 5.28 -17.45
C ASP A 96 24.52 6.27 -17.82
N ALA A 97 24.70 6.56 -19.11
CA ALA A 97 25.68 7.56 -19.55
C ALA A 97 25.32 8.97 -19.03
N GLY A 98 24.05 9.36 -19.09
CA GLY A 98 23.57 10.63 -18.56
C GLY A 98 23.70 10.74 -17.04
N LEU A 99 23.42 9.65 -16.31
CA LEU A 99 23.62 9.61 -14.86
C LEU A 99 25.11 9.77 -14.52
N ARG A 100 26.01 9.06 -15.22
CA ARG A 100 27.47 9.24 -15.02
C ARG A 100 27.92 10.68 -15.29
N ALA A 101 27.43 11.32 -16.34
CA ALA A 101 27.74 12.71 -16.62
C ALA A 101 27.31 13.64 -15.47
N LEU A 102 26.11 13.43 -14.89
CA LEU A 102 25.63 14.17 -13.73
C LEU A 102 26.50 13.93 -12.49
N LEU A 103 26.93 12.68 -12.25
CA LEU A 103 27.84 12.36 -11.13
C LEU A 103 29.18 13.02 -11.31
N ALA A 104 29.74 13.05 -12.53
CA ALA A 104 30.97 13.77 -12.85
C ALA A 104 30.82 15.30 -12.69
N ALA A 105 29.61 15.84 -12.92
CA ALA A 105 29.27 17.24 -12.69
C ALA A 105 29.07 17.61 -11.20
N GLY A 106 29.33 16.66 -10.28
CA GLY A 106 29.30 16.89 -8.83
C GLY A 106 28.00 16.50 -8.12
N CYS A 107 27.07 15.82 -8.81
CA CYS A 107 25.93 15.21 -8.15
C CYS A 107 26.37 13.92 -7.42
N ARG A 108 25.72 13.60 -6.31
CA ARG A 108 25.75 12.27 -5.70
C ARG A 108 24.59 11.42 -6.23
N GLN A 109 24.81 10.13 -6.36
CA GLN A 109 23.70 9.21 -6.64
C GLN A 109 22.72 9.19 -5.47
N ALA A 110 21.42 9.32 -5.77
CA ALA A 110 20.36 9.26 -4.78
C ALA A 110 20.26 7.86 -4.15
N GLY A 111 19.99 7.81 -2.86
CA GLY A 111 19.60 6.59 -2.18
C GLY A 111 18.15 6.17 -2.47
N ALA A 112 17.77 5.01 -1.96
CA ALA A 112 16.39 4.53 -2.04
C ALA A 112 15.45 5.53 -1.36
N GLY A 113 14.36 5.94 -2.05
CA GLY A 113 13.36 6.87 -1.52
C GLY A 113 13.85 8.27 -1.17
N GLU A 114 15.06 8.66 -1.55
CA GLU A 114 15.66 9.90 -1.06
C GLU A 114 14.91 11.17 -1.49
N PHE A 115 14.34 11.20 -2.67
CA PHE A 115 13.53 12.35 -3.12
C PHE A 115 12.27 12.50 -2.26
N THR A 116 11.57 11.40 -1.97
CA THR A 116 10.37 11.40 -1.12
C THR A 116 10.73 11.70 0.34
N LYS A 117 11.88 11.18 0.83
CA LYS A 117 12.42 11.51 2.15
C LYS A 117 12.67 13.02 2.29
N ARG A 118 13.30 13.66 1.28
CA ARG A 118 13.50 15.11 1.26
C ARG A 118 12.18 15.88 1.20
N ALA A 119 11.22 15.41 0.40
CA ALA A 119 9.88 16.00 0.37
C ALA A 119 9.21 15.98 1.75
N PHE A 120 9.30 14.85 2.47
CA PHE A 120 8.81 14.74 3.85
C PHE A 120 9.57 15.68 4.81
N LEU A 121 10.89 15.68 4.81
CA LEU A 121 11.72 16.51 5.69
C LEU A 121 11.50 18.01 5.43
N ASN A 122 11.23 18.40 4.20
CA ASN A 122 10.96 19.78 3.80
C ASN A 122 9.47 20.16 3.92
N GLY A 123 8.61 19.29 4.50
CA GLY A 123 7.21 19.58 4.77
C GLY A 123 6.30 19.64 3.54
N GLN A 124 6.74 19.08 2.38
CA GLN A 124 5.91 18.99 1.19
C GLN A 124 4.80 17.93 1.33
N MET A 125 5.04 16.95 2.17
CA MET A 125 4.10 15.88 2.54
C MET A 125 4.37 15.37 3.95
N ASP A 126 3.39 14.76 4.57
CA ASP A 126 3.56 14.05 5.84
C ASP A 126 3.96 12.58 5.62
N LEU A 127 4.17 11.84 6.72
CA LEU A 127 4.65 10.46 6.64
C LEU A 127 3.59 9.50 6.03
N ILE A 128 2.30 9.74 6.27
CA ILE A 128 1.20 8.95 5.67
C ILE A 128 1.21 9.13 4.15
N GLN A 129 1.32 10.37 3.69
CA GLN A 129 1.39 10.71 2.27
C GLN A 129 2.66 10.12 1.62
N ALA A 130 3.80 10.19 2.33
CA ALA A 130 5.04 9.59 1.84
C ALA A 130 4.92 8.07 1.67
N GLU A 131 4.38 7.35 2.66
CA GLU A 131 4.13 5.90 2.57
C GLU A 131 3.17 5.57 1.42
N SER A 132 2.15 6.41 1.15
CA SER A 132 1.19 6.19 0.07
C SER A 132 1.78 6.29 -1.33
N VAL A 133 2.92 6.96 -1.51
CA VAL A 133 3.64 7.00 -2.80
C VAL A 133 4.08 5.60 -3.22
N VAL A 134 4.62 4.79 -2.29
CA VAL A 134 4.99 3.40 -2.57
C VAL A 134 3.74 2.55 -2.82
N ASP A 135 2.72 2.71 -1.97
CA ASP A 135 1.48 1.97 -2.11
C ASP A 135 0.81 2.21 -3.49
N LEU A 136 0.92 3.43 -4.03
CA LEU A 136 0.42 3.76 -5.36
C LEU A 136 1.26 3.12 -6.49
N ILE A 137 2.57 3.08 -6.33
CA ILE A 137 3.48 2.46 -7.31
C ILE A 137 3.29 0.95 -7.36
N ASP A 138 3.13 0.33 -6.18
CA ASP A 138 3.01 -1.12 -6.01
C ASP A 138 1.55 -1.62 -6.18
N ALA A 139 0.60 -0.72 -6.48
CA ALA A 139 -0.80 -1.06 -6.62
C ALA A 139 -1.03 -2.05 -7.79
N GLU A 140 -1.62 -3.19 -7.48
CA GLU A 140 -1.97 -4.25 -8.44
C GLU A 140 -3.47 -4.23 -8.80
N THR A 141 -4.29 -3.44 -8.06
CA THR A 141 -5.73 -3.27 -8.34
C THR A 141 -6.12 -1.80 -8.36
N ALA A 142 -7.23 -1.49 -9.05
CA ALA A 142 -7.78 -0.13 -9.07
C ALA A 142 -8.18 0.37 -7.66
N GLU A 143 -8.66 -0.53 -6.79
CA GLU A 143 -9.01 -0.18 -5.40
C GLU A 143 -7.78 0.19 -4.58
N GLN A 144 -6.66 -0.55 -4.72
CA GLN A 144 -5.39 -0.21 -4.09
C GLN A 144 -4.89 1.17 -4.55
N ALA A 145 -4.87 1.40 -5.87
CA ALA A 145 -4.46 2.67 -6.44
C ALA A 145 -5.34 3.83 -5.94
N HIS A 146 -6.66 3.64 -5.91
CA HIS A 146 -7.60 4.65 -5.42
C HIS A 146 -7.36 4.99 -3.93
N ASN A 147 -7.19 3.98 -3.08
CA ASN A 147 -6.89 4.21 -1.65
C ASN A 147 -5.56 4.95 -1.47
N ALA A 148 -4.53 4.57 -2.21
CA ALA A 148 -3.24 5.24 -2.16
C ALA A 148 -3.33 6.71 -2.61
N VAL A 149 -4.09 7.01 -3.67
CA VAL A 149 -4.37 8.38 -4.11
C VAL A 149 -5.12 9.16 -3.02
N CYS A 150 -6.15 8.60 -2.40
CA CYS A 150 -6.88 9.26 -1.30
C CYS A 150 -5.95 9.57 -0.10
N GLN A 151 -5.03 8.66 0.24
CA GLN A 151 -4.03 8.91 1.28
C GLN A 151 -3.03 10.01 0.85
N LEU A 152 -2.55 9.97 -0.41
CA LEU A 152 -1.63 10.97 -0.96
C LEU A 152 -2.27 12.37 -0.99
N ASP A 153 -3.57 12.47 -1.28
CA ASP A 153 -4.35 13.70 -1.20
C ASP A 153 -4.61 14.15 0.24
N GLY A 154 -4.11 13.41 1.24
CA GLY A 154 -4.16 13.77 2.65
C GLY A 154 -5.50 13.48 3.33
N ALA A 155 -6.36 12.61 2.82
CA ALA A 155 -7.64 12.28 3.45
C ALA A 155 -7.45 11.74 4.88
N LEU A 156 -6.54 10.78 5.05
CA LEU A 156 -6.18 10.21 6.35
C LEU A 156 -5.45 11.24 7.24
N SER A 157 -4.52 12.00 6.65
CA SER A 157 -3.75 13.04 7.33
C SER A 157 -4.64 14.12 7.94
N ARG A 158 -5.66 14.57 7.21
CA ARG A 158 -6.65 15.55 7.72
C ARG A 158 -7.45 14.99 8.91
N THR A 159 -7.82 13.72 8.88
CA THR A 159 -8.52 13.07 9.99
C THR A 159 -7.65 13.00 11.23
N VAL A 160 -6.40 12.52 11.08
CA VAL A 160 -5.41 12.45 12.16
C VAL A 160 -5.11 13.84 12.73
N ALA A 161 -4.92 14.84 11.86
CA ALA A 161 -4.68 16.23 12.28
C ALA A 161 -5.86 16.80 13.09
N ARG A 162 -7.11 16.57 12.67
CA ARG A 162 -8.30 17.03 13.39
C ARG A 162 -8.36 16.42 14.80
N ILE A 163 -8.08 15.13 14.96
CA ILE A 163 -8.04 14.47 16.27
C ILE A 163 -6.91 15.05 17.11
N TYR A 164 -5.70 15.17 16.52
CA TYR A 164 -4.52 15.72 17.18
C TYR A 164 -4.75 17.15 17.68
N ASP A 165 -5.24 18.02 16.80
CA ASP A 165 -5.47 19.44 17.11
C ASP A 165 -6.56 19.61 18.19
N GLY A 166 -7.63 18.79 18.15
CA GLY A 166 -8.67 18.79 19.19
C GLY A 166 -8.15 18.37 20.57
N LEU A 167 -7.31 17.32 20.63
CA LEU A 167 -6.67 16.90 21.88
C LEU A 167 -5.63 17.91 22.37
N MET A 168 -4.86 18.50 21.45
CA MET A 168 -3.85 19.51 21.78
C MET A 168 -4.48 20.79 22.33
N ASP A 169 -5.58 21.28 21.70
CA ASP A 169 -6.31 22.47 22.19
C ASP A 169 -6.91 22.21 23.57
N MET A 170 -7.47 21.03 23.80
CA MET A 170 -7.99 20.62 25.10
C MET A 170 -6.88 20.58 26.16
N ALA A 171 -5.73 19.98 25.86
CA ALA A 171 -4.60 19.88 26.77
C ALA A 171 -4.00 21.27 27.07
N ALA A 172 -3.83 22.11 26.03
CA ALA A 172 -3.28 23.47 26.18
C ALA A 172 -4.14 24.37 27.08
N ARG A 173 -5.48 24.33 26.90
CA ARG A 173 -6.42 25.07 27.79
C ARG A 173 -6.33 24.58 29.21
N PHE A 174 -6.18 23.29 29.39
CA PHE A 174 -6.05 22.71 30.71
C PHE A 174 -4.77 23.15 31.42
N TYR A 175 -3.63 23.12 30.74
CA TYR A 175 -2.35 23.63 31.29
C TYR A 175 -2.45 25.11 31.65
N ALA A 176 -3.13 25.93 30.81
CA ALA A 176 -3.32 27.34 31.09
C ALA A 176 -4.07 27.58 32.40
N VAL A 177 -5.12 26.82 32.69
CA VAL A 177 -5.88 26.91 33.96
C VAL A 177 -5.03 26.47 35.17
N VAL A 178 -4.18 25.44 35.00
CA VAL A 178 -3.33 24.94 36.10
C VAL A 178 -2.16 25.89 36.39
N ASP A 179 -1.54 26.45 35.37
CA ASP A 179 -0.35 27.29 35.50
C ASP A 179 -0.70 28.75 35.91
N TYR A 180 -1.89 29.22 35.58
CA TYR A 180 -2.34 30.59 35.84
C TYR A 180 -3.68 30.64 36.57
N PRO A 181 -3.75 30.09 37.81
CA PRO A 181 -5.01 29.98 38.55
C PRO A 181 -5.62 31.34 38.98
N ASP A 182 -4.84 32.42 38.92
CA ASP A 182 -5.26 33.77 39.28
C ASP A 182 -5.71 34.62 38.07
N GLU A 183 -5.62 34.09 36.83
CA GLU A 183 -6.13 34.74 35.64
C GLU A 183 -7.58 34.27 35.36
N ASP A 184 -8.46 35.19 34.89
CA ASP A 184 -9.83 34.90 34.46
C ASP A 184 -9.86 34.02 33.19
N ILE A 185 -9.17 32.86 33.19
CA ILE A 185 -9.21 31.89 32.12
C ILE A 185 -10.50 31.06 32.31
N GLU A 186 -11.35 31.05 31.27
CA GLU A 186 -12.58 30.22 31.31
C GLU A 186 -12.22 28.75 31.60
N ASP A 187 -12.76 28.23 32.72
CA ASP A 187 -12.60 26.85 33.12
C ASP A 187 -13.05 25.91 31.97
N VAL A 188 -12.21 24.98 31.58
CA VAL A 188 -12.59 23.99 30.57
C VAL A 188 -13.70 23.13 31.15
N GLN A 189 -14.92 23.33 30.66
CA GLN A 189 -16.06 22.56 31.15
C GLN A 189 -15.86 21.08 30.91
N ARG A 190 -15.99 20.28 31.96
CA ARG A 190 -15.84 18.80 31.89
C ARG A 190 -16.65 18.17 30.77
N GLU A 191 -17.82 18.70 30.44
CA GLU A 191 -18.68 18.24 29.37
C GLU A 191 -18.02 18.45 27.98
N GLN A 192 -17.34 19.57 27.77
CA GLN A 192 -16.62 19.85 26.52
C GLN A 192 -15.41 18.89 26.33
N MET A 193 -14.68 18.62 27.41
CA MET A 193 -13.59 17.64 27.39
C MET A 193 -14.12 16.24 27.05
N LEU A 194 -15.23 15.81 27.70
CA LEU A 194 -15.85 14.52 27.42
C LEU A 194 -16.33 14.42 25.95
N ASP A 195 -16.84 15.51 25.41
CA ASP A 195 -17.29 15.54 24.00
C ASP A 195 -16.12 15.48 23.02
N THR A 196 -15.02 16.20 23.29
CA THR A 196 -13.78 16.12 22.51
C THR A 196 -13.21 14.71 22.53
N LEU A 197 -13.07 14.10 23.72
CA LEU A 197 -12.55 12.73 23.86
C LEU A 197 -13.48 11.70 23.20
N ARG A 198 -14.81 11.88 23.29
CA ARG A 198 -15.76 11.01 22.62
C ARG A 198 -15.63 11.07 21.10
N THR A 199 -15.51 12.28 20.55
CA THR A 199 -15.34 12.49 19.12
C THR A 199 -14.04 11.86 18.65
N ALA A 200 -12.93 12.11 19.34
CA ALA A 200 -11.63 11.52 19.05
C ALA A 200 -11.67 9.98 19.09
N GLN A 201 -12.34 9.42 20.11
CA GLN A 201 -12.49 7.96 20.25
C GLN A 201 -13.28 7.36 19.08
N ASN A 202 -14.42 7.93 18.71
CA ASN A 202 -15.25 7.43 17.60
C ASN A 202 -14.50 7.48 16.26
N ASP A 203 -13.77 8.57 16.01
CA ASP A 203 -12.95 8.70 14.79
C ASP A 203 -11.84 7.63 14.76
N LEU A 204 -11.15 7.40 15.89
CA LEU A 204 -10.10 6.38 16.00
C LEU A 204 -10.67 4.96 15.90
N GLU A 205 -11.82 4.67 16.51
CA GLU A 205 -12.50 3.38 16.38
C GLU A 205 -12.82 3.07 14.91
N THR A 206 -13.30 4.07 14.17
CA THR A 206 -13.59 3.92 12.73
C THR A 206 -12.33 3.65 11.92
N LEU A 207 -11.24 4.37 12.20
CA LEU A 207 -9.95 4.15 11.55
C LEU A 207 -9.39 2.74 11.80
N VAL A 208 -9.42 2.30 13.06
CA VAL A 208 -8.89 1.00 13.49
C VAL A 208 -9.75 -0.15 12.93
N ALA A 209 -11.08 -0.01 12.95
CA ALA A 209 -11.99 -1.03 12.42
C ALA A 209 -11.75 -1.30 10.92
N GLY A 210 -11.37 -0.28 10.15
CA GLY A 210 -11.05 -0.40 8.73
C GLY A 210 -9.73 -1.11 8.42
N PHE A 211 -8.83 -1.25 9.41
CA PHE A 211 -7.46 -1.75 9.16
C PHE A 211 -7.40 -3.17 8.62
N SER A 212 -8.17 -4.09 9.17
CA SER A 212 -8.15 -5.50 8.71
C SER A 212 -8.43 -5.60 7.21
N ARG A 213 -9.40 -4.81 6.73
CA ARG A 213 -9.73 -4.72 5.32
C ARG A 213 -8.63 -4.02 4.52
N GLY A 214 -8.14 -2.88 4.97
CA GLY A 214 -7.04 -2.18 4.31
C GLY A 214 -5.80 -3.05 4.16
N ARG A 215 -5.50 -3.88 5.16
CA ARG A 215 -4.43 -4.87 5.10
C ARG A 215 -4.69 -5.95 4.04
N LEU A 216 -5.90 -6.52 3.99
CA LEU A 216 -6.26 -7.52 2.98
C LEU A 216 -6.24 -6.91 1.58
N MET A 217 -6.72 -5.69 1.42
CA MET A 217 -6.64 -4.96 0.16
C MET A 217 -5.18 -4.78 -0.29
N LYS A 218 -4.30 -4.31 0.59
CA LYS A 218 -2.89 -4.05 0.27
C LYS A 218 -2.08 -5.31 0.01
N LEU A 219 -2.19 -6.33 0.89
CA LEU A 219 -1.37 -7.53 0.84
C LEU A 219 -1.97 -8.63 -0.03
N GLY A 220 -3.21 -8.49 -0.47
CA GLY A 220 -4.00 -9.52 -1.09
C GLY A 220 -4.66 -10.46 -0.05
N VAL A 221 -5.77 -11.05 -0.45
CA VAL A 221 -6.55 -11.99 0.36
C VAL A 221 -5.85 -13.36 0.34
N PRO A 222 -5.34 -13.86 1.49
CA PRO A 222 -4.78 -15.21 1.57
C PRO A 222 -5.85 -16.23 1.18
N THR A 223 -5.66 -16.91 0.04
CA THR A 223 -6.65 -17.79 -0.57
C THR A 223 -6.09 -19.20 -0.75
N VAL A 224 -6.86 -20.19 -0.35
CA VAL A 224 -6.54 -21.61 -0.57
C VAL A 224 -7.56 -22.28 -1.48
N LEU A 225 -7.07 -23.11 -2.43
CA LEU A 225 -7.91 -23.98 -3.24
C LEU A 225 -7.82 -25.40 -2.68
N LEU A 226 -8.92 -25.93 -2.16
CA LEU A 226 -9.02 -27.27 -1.59
C LEU A 226 -9.99 -28.15 -2.40
N GLY A 227 -9.86 -29.44 -2.25
CA GLY A 227 -10.65 -30.45 -2.96
C GLY A 227 -9.82 -31.68 -3.27
N LYS A 228 -10.45 -32.81 -3.58
CA LYS A 228 -9.77 -34.07 -3.90
C LYS A 228 -8.87 -34.00 -5.14
N PRO A 229 -7.95 -34.94 -5.34
CA PRO A 229 -7.21 -35.09 -6.58
C PRO A 229 -8.14 -35.12 -7.81
N ASN A 230 -7.73 -34.50 -8.91
CA ASN A 230 -8.47 -34.44 -10.18
C ASN A 230 -9.86 -33.74 -10.14
N ALA A 231 -10.20 -33.02 -9.07
CA ALA A 231 -11.38 -32.14 -9.05
C ALA A 231 -11.22 -30.91 -9.99
N GLY A 232 -9.99 -30.65 -10.45
CA GLY A 232 -9.68 -29.54 -11.37
C GLY A 232 -9.10 -28.31 -10.68
N LYS A 233 -8.50 -28.44 -9.49
CA LYS A 233 -7.86 -27.35 -8.76
C LYS A 233 -6.80 -26.61 -9.59
N SER A 234 -5.89 -27.34 -10.22
CA SER A 234 -4.82 -26.75 -11.07
C SER A 234 -5.41 -26.05 -12.31
N SER A 235 -6.47 -26.60 -12.87
CA SER A 235 -7.16 -25.97 -14.01
C SER A 235 -7.85 -24.69 -13.58
N LEU A 236 -8.53 -24.70 -12.43
CA LEU A 236 -9.18 -23.50 -11.88
C LEU A 236 -8.14 -22.45 -11.46
N LEU A 237 -7.03 -22.85 -10.85
CA LEU A 237 -5.90 -21.97 -10.56
C LEU A 237 -5.40 -21.25 -11.82
N ASN A 238 -5.12 -22.00 -12.89
CA ASN A 238 -4.66 -21.42 -14.15
C ASN A 238 -5.72 -20.52 -14.81
N ALA A 239 -7.01 -20.86 -14.68
CA ALA A 239 -8.11 -20.03 -15.16
C ALA A 239 -8.20 -18.71 -14.39
N LEU A 240 -8.03 -18.73 -13.07
CA LEU A 240 -8.00 -17.52 -12.22
C LEU A 240 -6.77 -16.66 -12.48
N LEU A 241 -5.59 -17.27 -12.67
CA LEU A 241 -4.37 -16.55 -13.03
C LEU A 241 -4.44 -15.88 -14.42
N GLY A 242 -5.28 -16.40 -15.31
CA GLY A 242 -5.51 -15.84 -16.65
C GLY A 242 -6.72 -14.92 -16.75
N TYR A 243 -7.53 -14.81 -15.69
CA TYR A 243 -8.86 -14.17 -15.73
C TYR A 243 -8.77 -12.65 -15.93
N ASP A 244 -8.04 -11.98 -15.07
CA ASP A 244 -7.66 -10.58 -15.26
C ASP A 244 -6.13 -10.52 -15.35
N ARG A 245 -5.60 -10.39 -16.56
CA ARG A 245 -4.17 -10.15 -16.72
C ARG A 245 -3.83 -8.78 -16.13
N ALA A 246 -3.71 -8.70 -14.81
CA ALA A 246 -2.89 -7.67 -14.20
C ALA A 246 -1.51 -7.76 -14.87
N ILE A 247 -0.96 -6.63 -15.25
CA ILE A 247 0.42 -6.55 -15.76
C ILE A 247 1.32 -6.95 -14.59
N VAL A 248 1.51 -8.27 -14.42
CA VAL A 248 2.48 -8.79 -13.45
C VAL A 248 3.84 -8.40 -14.00
N THR A 249 4.39 -7.33 -13.47
CA THR A 249 5.79 -6.99 -13.69
C THR A 249 6.61 -8.00 -12.92
N ASP A 250 7.27 -8.92 -13.61
CA ASP A 250 8.35 -9.73 -13.06
C ASP A 250 9.48 -8.79 -12.62
N LEU A 251 9.42 -8.28 -11.41
CA LEU A 251 10.54 -7.61 -10.77
C LEU A 251 11.47 -8.70 -10.22
N PRO A 252 12.68 -8.89 -10.80
CA PRO A 252 13.65 -9.83 -10.25
C PRO A 252 14.15 -9.31 -8.90
N GLY A 253 13.86 -10.01 -7.80
CA GLY A 253 14.47 -9.69 -6.50
C GLY A 253 13.66 -9.99 -5.23
N THR A 254 12.39 -10.38 -5.31
CA THR A 254 11.54 -10.59 -4.11
C THR A 254 11.32 -12.06 -3.73
N THR A 255 12.03 -13.01 -4.36
CA THR A 255 11.83 -14.45 -4.13
C THR A 255 12.83 -15.02 -3.14
N ARG A 256 12.49 -15.03 -1.85
CA ARG A 256 13.13 -15.91 -0.85
C ARG A 256 12.17 -16.68 0.06
N ASP A 257 10.86 -16.39 0.00
CA ASP A 257 9.85 -17.14 0.75
C ASP A 257 8.85 -17.78 -0.21
N THR A 258 8.33 -18.97 0.14
CA THR A 258 7.37 -19.85 -0.55
C THR A 258 6.69 -19.21 -1.77
N VAL A 259 6.76 -19.87 -2.94
CA VAL A 259 6.18 -19.42 -4.22
C VAL A 259 4.66 -19.22 -4.03
N GLU A 260 4.28 -18.02 -3.61
CA GLU A 260 2.90 -17.58 -3.56
C GLU A 260 2.56 -16.94 -4.93
N GLU A 261 1.46 -17.35 -5.53
CA GLU A 261 0.98 -16.76 -6.77
C GLU A 261 -0.10 -15.75 -6.48
N LYS A 262 -0.14 -14.68 -7.28
CA LYS A 262 -1.14 -13.62 -7.15
C LYS A 262 -2.08 -13.64 -8.34
N ALA A 263 -3.37 -13.43 -8.10
CA ALA A 263 -4.40 -13.27 -9.14
C ALA A 263 -5.35 -12.14 -8.75
N VAL A 264 -5.74 -11.32 -9.71
CA VAL A 264 -6.82 -10.35 -9.52
C VAL A 264 -8.11 -10.98 -10.03
N VAL A 265 -9.12 -11.12 -9.18
CA VAL A 265 -10.39 -11.73 -9.51
C VAL A 265 -11.52 -10.87 -8.99
N GLY A 266 -12.37 -10.37 -9.89
CA GLY A 266 -13.45 -9.44 -9.52
C GLY A 266 -12.97 -8.16 -8.84
N GLY A 267 -11.75 -7.68 -9.19
CA GLY A 267 -11.12 -6.51 -8.55
C GLY A 267 -10.43 -6.79 -7.22
N VAL A 268 -10.52 -8.02 -6.68
CA VAL A 268 -9.88 -8.43 -5.43
C VAL A 268 -8.55 -9.10 -5.74
N LEU A 269 -7.47 -8.64 -5.09
CA LEU A 269 -6.17 -9.29 -5.16
C LEU A 269 -6.19 -10.55 -4.29
N LEU A 270 -6.07 -11.71 -4.90
CA LEU A 270 -5.92 -13.00 -4.22
C LEU A 270 -4.44 -13.38 -4.12
N ARG A 271 -4.01 -13.80 -2.95
CA ARG A 271 -2.70 -14.41 -2.70
C ARG A 271 -2.88 -15.90 -2.47
N LEU A 272 -2.54 -16.68 -3.49
CA LEU A 272 -2.76 -18.11 -3.51
C LEU A 272 -1.69 -18.83 -2.70
N ILE A 273 -2.10 -19.48 -1.61
CA ILE A 273 -1.23 -20.21 -0.68
C ILE A 273 -1.17 -21.68 -1.05
N ASP A 274 0.02 -22.30 -0.88
CA ASP A 274 0.27 -23.73 -1.12
C ASP A 274 0.03 -24.22 -2.56
N THR A 275 0.40 -23.39 -3.54
CA THR A 275 0.30 -23.75 -4.97
C THR A 275 1.22 -24.91 -5.38
N ALA A 276 2.27 -25.20 -4.60
CA ALA A 276 3.20 -26.29 -4.86
C ALA A 276 2.53 -27.68 -4.80
N GLY A 277 1.59 -27.90 -3.86
CA GLY A 277 0.78 -29.12 -3.79
C GLY A 277 -0.21 -29.28 -4.95
N ILE A 278 -0.59 -28.16 -5.56
CA ILE A 278 -1.54 -28.13 -6.70
C ILE A 278 -0.81 -28.43 -8.03
N ARG A 279 0.43 -28.02 -8.20
CA ARG A 279 1.22 -28.19 -9.44
C ARG A 279 1.92 -29.53 -9.57
N SER A 280 2.33 -30.11 -8.44
CA SER A 280 3.15 -31.32 -8.44
C SER A 280 2.35 -32.63 -8.59
N GLY A 281 1.16 -32.66 -9.13
CA GLY A 281 0.31 -33.78 -9.56
C GLY A 281 0.77 -35.24 -9.30
N GLY A 282 1.50 -35.52 -8.23
CA GLY A 282 2.17 -36.80 -7.97
C GLY A 282 1.65 -37.50 -6.73
N ASP A 283 1.23 -38.74 -6.89
CA ASP A 283 0.63 -39.68 -5.94
C ASP A 283 1.48 -40.06 -4.70
N ALA A 284 2.58 -39.40 -4.40
CA ALA A 284 3.56 -39.94 -3.43
C ALA A 284 3.60 -39.27 -2.05
N VAL A 285 2.69 -38.32 -1.71
CA VAL A 285 2.76 -37.58 -0.41
C VAL A 285 1.37 -37.29 0.16
N GLU A 286 0.45 -38.27 0.16
CA GLU A 286 -0.94 -38.08 0.64
C GLU A 286 -1.03 -37.69 2.13
N ALA A 287 -0.28 -38.31 3.03
CA ALA A 287 -0.37 -38.02 4.47
C ALA A 287 0.22 -36.65 4.85
N LEU A 288 1.30 -36.22 4.19
CA LEU A 288 1.88 -34.87 4.35
C LEU A 288 1.02 -33.78 3.69
N GLY A 289 0.20 -34.15 2.70
CA GLY A 289 -0.71 -33.23 2.00
C GLY A 289 -1.89 -32.77 2.86
N VAL A 290 -2.47 -33.65 3.67
CA VAL A 290 -3.64 -33.34 4.52
C VAL A 290 -3.29 -32.34 5.63
N GLU A 291 -2.13 -32.53 6.30
CA GLU A 291 -1.70 -31.60 7.36
C GLU A 291 -1.35 -30.22 6.81
N ARG A 292 -0.67 -30.15 5.65
CA ARG A 292 -0.41 -28.89 4.94
C ARG A 292 -1.69 -28.19 4.52
N SER A 293 -2.64 -28.93 3.96
CA SER A 293 -3.97 -28.39 3.55
C SER A 293 -4.72 -27.84 4.76
N ARG A 294 -4.63 -28.49 5.91
CA ARG A 294 -5.22 -28.00 7.18
C ARG A 294 -4.56 -26.74 7.67
N GLU A 295 -3.23 -26.65 7.60
CA GLU A 295 -2.49 -25.44 7.97
C GLU A 295 -2.77 -24.28 7.00
N ALA A 296 -2.83 -24.57 5.70
CA ALA A 296 -3.19 -23.58 4.68
C ALA A 296 -4.62 -23.05 4.90
N ALA A 297 -5.59 -23.91 5.17
CA ALA A 297 -6.96 -23.53 5.49
C ALA A 297 -7.06 -22.62 6.72
N LYS A 298 -6.27 -22.88 7.77
CA LYS A 298 -6.23 -22.03 8.97
C LYS A 298 -5.65 -20.65 8.73
N ARG A 299 -4.76 -20.50 7.75
CA ARG A 299 -4.12 -19.22 7.38
C ARG A 299 -4.90 -18.45 6.32
N ALA A 300 -5.78 -19.13 5.60
CA ALA A 300 -6.58 -18.54 4.55
C ALA A 300 -7.67 -17.63 5.12
N SER A 301 -7.86 -16.47 4.48
CA SER A 301 -9.04 -15.65 4.67
C SER A 301 -10.18 -16.09 3.76
N LEU A 302 -9.85 -16.67 2.59
CA LEU A 302 -10.80 -17.24 1.65
C LEU A 302 -10.44 -18.70 1.34
N ALA A 303 -11.38 -19.60 1.47
CA ALA A 303 -11.26 -20.96 0.97
C ALA A 303 -12.16 -21.15 -0.25
N VAL A 304 -11.62 -21.70 -1.33
CA VAL A 304 -12.39 -22.13 -2.50
C VAL A 304 -12.33 -23.66 -2.54
N LEU A 305 -13.45 -24.29 -2.21
CA LEU A 305 -13.61 -25.75 -2.28
C LEU A 305 -13.97 -26.14 -3.71
N VAL A 306 -13.14 -26.94 -4.36
CA VAL A 306 -13.35 -27.39 -5.74
C VAL A 306 -13.86 -28.83 -5.73
N LEU A 307 -15.09 -29.01 -6.20
CA LEU A 307 -15.74 -30.30 -6.32
C LEU A 307 -15.91 -30.67 -7.79
N ASP A 308 -15.82 -31.98 -8.12
CA ASP A 308 -16.09 -32.50 -9.48
C ASP A 308 -17.57 -32.73 -9.67
N GLY A 309 -18.26 -31.84 -10.40
CA GLY A 309 -19.72 -31.92 -10.69
C GLY A 309 -20.14 -33.13 -11.52
N SER A 310 -19.21 -33.81 -12.22
CA SER A 310 -19.49 -34.98 -13.06
C SER A 310 -19.53 -36.29 -12.27
N ARG A 311 -19.27 -36.28 -10.95
CA ARG A 311 -19.23 -37.47 -10.07
C ARG A 311 -20.03 -37.21 -8.80
N SER A 312 -20.49 -38.27 -8.17
CA SER A 312 -21.10 -38.22 -6.84
C SER A 312 -20.02 -37.94 -5.77
N LEU A 313 -20.46 -37.36 -4.65
CA LEU A 313 -19.55 -37.11 -3.47
C LEU A 313 -18.93 -38.42 -2.98
N THR A 314 -17.72 -38.33 -2.53
CA THR A 314 -16.91 -39.41 -1.92
C THR A 314 -16.51 -39.00 -0.50
N ALA A 315 -15.98 -39.96 0.30
CA ALA A 315 -15.47 -39.67 1.62
C ALA A 315 -14.34 -38.58 1.61
N GLU A 316 -13.52 -38.57 0.56
CA GLU A 316 -12.47 -37.55 0.38
C GLU A 316 -13.05 -36.14 0.17
N ASP A 317 -14.22 -36.03 -0.52
CA ASP A 317 -14.92 -34.74 -0.67
C ASP A 317 -15.45 -34.26 0.69
N GLU A 318 -15.99 -35.16 1.52
CA GLU A 318 -16.46 -34.83 2.87
C GLU A 318 -15.31 -34.41 3.79
N GLU A 319 -14.15 -35.05 3.70
CA GLU A 319 -12.96 -34.62 4.42
C GLU A 319 -12.51 -33.21 3.97
N ALA A 320 -12.52 -32.93 2.66
CA ALA A 320 -12.19 -31.61 2.14
C ALA A 320 -13.20 -30.55 2.59
N MET A 321 -14.50 -30.87 2.64
CA MET A 321 -15.55 -29.99 3.17
C MET A 321 -15.29 -29.65 4.64
N ALA A 322 -14.99 -30.64 5.46
CA ALA A 322 -14.72 -30.44 6.88
C ALA A 322 -13.48 -29.56 7.14
N LEU A 323 -12.49 -29.60 6.24
CA LEU A 323 -11.30 -28.75 6.36
C LEU A 323 -11.58 -27.27 6.11
N VAL A 324 -12.56 -26.95 5.26
CA VAL A 324 -12.86 -25.55 4.86
C VAL A 324 -13.93 -24.90 5.71
N GLU A 325 -14.69 -25.64 6.50
CA GLU A 325 -15.77 -25.10 7.36
C GLU A 325 -15.28 -24.06 8.39
N ALA A 326 -13.99 -24.12 8.73
CA ALA A 326 -13.37 -23.17 9.67
C ALA A 326 -12.86 -21.88 9.00
N ALA A 327 -12.90 -21.78 7.67
CA ALA A 327 -12.43 -20.59 6.96
C ALA A 327 -13.43 -19.42 7.16
N PRO A 328 -12.93 -18.18 7.34
CA PRO A 328 -13.80 -17.01 7.50
C PRO A 328 -14.72 -16.76 6.32
N HIS A 329 -14.22 -17.00 5.10
CA HIS A 329 -15.01 -16.91 3.85
C HIS A 329 -14.84 -18.20 3.08
N LEU A 330 -15.96 -18.75 2.60
CA LEU A 330 -16.00 -20.01 1.87
C LEU A 330 -16.82 -19.87 0.59
N ILE A 331 -16.28 -20.38 -0.51
CA ILE A 331 -16.98 -20.54 -1.78
C ILE A 331 -16.81 -22.00 -2.25
N VAL A 332 -17.91 -22.65 -2.61
CA VAL A 332 -17.91 -23.99 -3.18
C VAL A 332 -18.03 -23.91 -4.69
N ALA A 333 -16.96 -24.23 -5.40
CA ALA A 333 -16.91 -24.27 -6.87
C ALA A 333 -17.16 -25.70 -7.38
N VAL A 334 -18.35 -25.97 -7.86
CA VAL A 334 -18.71 -27.22 -8.53
C VAL A 334 -18.19 -27.16 -9.97
N ASN A 335 -16.99 -27.70 -10.16
CA ASN A 335 -16.23 -27.63 -11.41
C ASN A 335 -16.72 -28.71 -12.41
N LYS A 336 -16.33 -28.56 -13.68
CA LYS A 336 -16.67 -29.42 -14.82
C LYS A 336 -18.16 -29.36 -15.19
N SER A 337 -18.73 -28.13 -15.16
CA SER A 337 -20.11 -27.90 -15.59
C SER A 337 -20.36 -28.26 -17.05
N ASP A 338 -19.29 -28.33 -17.86
CA ASP A 338 -19.29 -28.79 -19.26
C ASP A 338 -19.56 -30.30 -19.42
N LEU A 339 -19.48 -31.07 -18.33
CA LEU A 339 -19.78 -32.52 -18.34
C LEU A 339 -21.16 -32.85 -17.75
N PRO A 340 -21.72 -34.05 -18.04
CA PRO A 340 -22.97 -34.46 -17.46
C PRO A 340 -22.94 -34.46 -15.92
N ARG A 341 -23.84 -33.69 -15.32
CA ARG A 341 -23.89 -33.50 -13.87
C ARG A 341 -24.36 -34.77 -13.15
N ARG A 342 -23.64 -35.16 -12.10
CA ARG A 342 -23.99 -36.26 -11.19
C ARG A 342 -24.03 -35.84 -9.72
N LEU A 343 -23.48 -34.67 -9.42
CA LEU A 343 -23.46 -34.07 -8.08
C LEU A 343 -24.81 -33.40 -7.80
N ASP A 344 -25.36 -33.64 -6.62
CA ASP A 344 -26.57 -32.94 -6.14
C ASP A 344 -26.14 -31.55 -5.57
N VAL A 345 -26.30 -30.52 -6.39
CA VAL A 345 -25.99 -29.13 -6.00
C VAL A 345 -27.02 -28.59 -5.00
N GLY A 346 -28.28 -29.12 -5.01
CA GLY A 346 -29.28 -28.71 -4.03
C GLY A 346 -28.88 -29.06 -2.61
N ALA A 347 -28.41 -30.30 -2.40
CA ALA A 347 -27.90 -30.73 -1.09
C ALA A 347 -26.68 -29.94 -0.62
N LEU A 348 -25.84 -29.44 -1.55
CA LEU A 348 -24.72 -28.53 -1.20
C LEU A 348 -25.23 -27.14 -0.83
N ALA A 349 -26.22 -26.61 -1.52
CA ALA A 349 -26.80 -25.30 -1.25
C ALA A 349 -27.53 -25.24 0.12
N ASP A 350 -28.01 -26.38 0.61
CA ASP A 350 -28.57 -26.51 1.97
C ASP A 350 -27.50 -26.43 3.07
N ARG A 351 -26.22 -26.71 2.72
CA ARG A 351 -25.09 -26.73 3.66
C ARG A 351 -24.19 -25.51 3.55
N PHE A 352 -24.07 -24.90 2.37
CA PHE A 352 -23.16 -23.80 2.09
C PHE A 352 -23.87 -22.65 1.37
N ASP A 353 -23.64 -21.42 1.81
CA ASP A 353 -24.27 -20.21 1.29
C ASP A 353 -23.86 -19.87 -0.16
N ASN A 354 -22.60 -20.20 -0.53
CA ASN A 354 -22.00 -19.81 -1.80
C ASN A 354 -21.60 -21.05 -2.61
N VAL A 355 -22.54 -21.62 -3.35
CA VAL A 355 -22.31 -22.78 -4.22
C VAL A 355 -22.47 -22.36 -5.68
N LEU A 356 -21.41 -22.48 -6.48
CA LEU A 356 -21.35 -22.02 -7.86
C LEU A 356 -20.95 -23.15 -8.80
N SER A 357 -21.60 -23.24 -9.95
CA SER A 357 -21.21 -24.17 -11.02
C SER A 357 -20.23 -23.46 -11.95
N VAL A 358 -19.05 -24.06 -12.18
CA VAL A 358 -17.98 -23.51 -13.01
C VAL A 358 -17.43 -24.58 -13.96
N SER A 359 -16.86 -24.18 -15.07
CA SER A 359 -15.95 -24.99 -15.86
C SER A 359 -14.63 -24.30 -16.07
N ALA A 360 -13.60 -24.78 -15.39
CA ALA A 360 -12.24 -24.28 -15.57
C ALA A 360 -11.69 -24.56 -16.98
N ALA A 361 -12.31 -25.47 -17.74
CA ALA A 361 -11.89 -25.80 -19.10
C ALA A 361 -12.48 -24.85 -20.14
N THR A 362 -13.74 -24.42 -19.98
CA THR A 362 -14.46 -23.56 -20.94
C THR A 362 -14.52 -22.09 -20.50
N GLY A 363 -14.25 -21.80 -19.23
CA GLY A 363 -14.41 -20.48 -18.62
C GLY A 363 -15.85 -20.19 -18.14
N GLU A 364 -16.80 -21.11 -18.34
CA GLU A 364 -18.18 -20.92 -17.89
C GLU A 364 -18.26 -20.78 -16.37
N GLY A 365 -19.03 -19.78 -15.89
CA GLY A 365 -19.23 -19.52 -14.47
C GLY A 365 -18.08 -18.83 -13.75
N LEU A 366 -16.96 -18.50 -14.41
CA LEU A 366 -15.85 -17.77 -13.78
C LEU A 366 -16.24 -16.34 -13.41
N ASP A 367 -17.08 -15.69 -14.20
CA ASP A 367 -17.60 -14.35 -13.89
C ASP A 367 -18.44 -14.37 -12.59
N ALA A 368 -19.32 -15.37 -12.44
CA ALA A 368 -20.10 -15.55 -11.22
C ALA A 368 -19.20 -15.87 -10.00
N LEU A 369 -18.11 -16.62 -10.20
CA LEU A 369 -17.12 -16.86 -9.15
C LEU A 369 -16.39 -15.58 -8.77
N ALA A 370 -16.04 -14.75 -9.75
CA ALA A 370 -15.40 -13.45 -9.51
C ALA A 370 -16.32 -12.49 -8.74
N GLU A 371 -17.59 -12.41 -9.12
CA GLU A 371 -18.61 -11.63 -8.40
C GLU A 371 -18.81 -12.14 -6.96
N ALA A 372 -18.87 -13.45 -6.76
CA ALA A 372 -19.00 -14.03 -5.44
C ALA A 372 -17.77 -13.74 -4.55
N ILE A 373 -16.56 -13.78 -5.12
CA ILE A 373 -15.33 -13.38 -4.39
C ILE A 373 -15.42 -11.90 -4.03
N ALA A 374 -15.75 -11.01 -4.96
CA ALA A 374 -15.89 -9.58 -4.70
C ALA A 374 -16.92 -9.29 -3.60
N ALA A 375 -18.05 -10.01 -3.59
CA ALA A 375 -19.11 -9.86 -2.58
C ALA A 375 -18.67 -10.25 -1.16
N GLN A 376 -17.67 -11.14 -1.01
CA GLN A 376 -17.11 -11.51 0.30
C GLN A 376 -16.24 -10.38 0.89
N PHE A 377 -15.73 -9.45 0.06
CA PHE A 377 -14.85 -8.36 0.47
C PHE A 377 -15.40 -7.01 0.03
N PRO A 378 -16.62 -6.63 0.47
CA PRO A 378 -17.28 -5.41 0.00
C PRO A 378 -16.51 -4.17 0.40
N ALA A 379 -16.67 -3.11 -0.41
CA ALA A 379 -16.21 -1.78 -0.04
C ALA A 379 -16.94 -1.32 1.23
N GLY A 380 -16.27 -1.31 2.38
CA GLY A 380 -16.82 -0.84 3.66
C GLY A 380 -16.78 0.68 3.81
N GLU A 381 -17.32 1.18 4.93
CA GLU A 381 -17.20 2.58 5.29
C GLU A 381 -15.73 2.97 5.46
N THR A 382 -15.35 4.09 4.87
CA THR A 382 -13.99 4.65 4.93
C THR A 382 -14.06 6.06 5.51
N VAL A 383 -13.09 6.43 6.34
CA VAL A 383 -12.98 7.80 6.83
C VAL A 383 -12.33 8.65 5.74
N GLY A 384 -13.12 9.55 5.13
CA GLY A 384 -12.62 10.41 4.05
C GLY A 384 -12.19 9.67 2.78
N GLY A 385 -12.63 8.41 2.59
CA GLY A 385 -12.28 7.62 1.40
C GLY A 385 -10.98 6.83 1.52
N ALA A 386 -10.28 6.87 2.66
CA ALA A 386 -9.02 6.16 2.86
C ALA A 386 -9.08 5.15 4.01
N LEU A 387 -8.37 4.03 3.87
CA LEU A 387 -8.18 2.99 4.88
C LEU A 387 -6.74 2.98 5.37
N LEU A 388 -6.52 2.62 6.63
CA LEU A 388 -5.20 2.25 7.13
C LEU A 388 -4.75 0.95 6.44
N THR A 389 -3.56 0.97 5.83
CA THR A 389 -3.00 -0.20 5.13
C THR A 389 -1.72 -0.73 5.77
N ASN A 390 -1.08 0.09 6.62
CA ASN A 390 0.21 -0.19 7.20
C ASN A 390 0.08 -0.60 8.68
N ALA A 391 0.77 -1.67 9.08
CA ALA A 391 0.76 -2.16 10.47
C ALA A 391 1.27 -1.11 11.47
N ARG A 392 2.28 -0.30 11.09
CA ARG A 392 2.78 0.82 11.91
C ARG A 392 1.68 1.84 12.18
N GLN A 393 0.94 2.24 11.11
CA GLN A 393 -0.17 3.19 11.23
C GLN A 393 -1.28 2.64 12.13
N ALA A 394 -1.61 1.36 11.98
CA ALA A 394 -2.63 0.71 12.80
C ALA A 394 -2.20 0.59 14.28
N ASP A 395 -0.93 0.26 14.54
CA ASP A 395 -0.40 0.21 15.90
C ASP A 395 -0.47 1.58 16.57
N ALA A 396 -0.02 2.64 15.91
CA ALA A 396 -0.09 4.00 16.43
C ALA A 396 -1.55 4.45 16.66
N ALA A 397 -2.47 4.14 15.73
CA ALA A 397 -3.90 4.44 15.90
C ALA A 397 -4.52 3.67 17.07
N ASN A 398 -4.16 2.40 17.28
CA ASN A 398 -4.61 1.60 18.42
C ASN A 398 -4.10 2.16 19.78
N ARG A 399 -2.81 2.55 19.83
CA ARG A 399 -2.25 3.18 21.04
C ARG A 399 -2.95 4.50 21.35
N ALA A 400 -3.20 5.33 20.34
CA ALA A 400 -3.96 6.56 20.49
C ALA A 400 -5.40 6.29 20.97
N LEU A 401 -6.08 5.29 20.40
CA LEU A 401 -7.43 4.88 20.80
C LEU A 401 -7.48 4.44 22.27
N SER A 402 -6.54 3.59 22.69
CA SER A 402 -6.46 3.14 24.10
C SER A 402 -6.25 4.32 25.05
N ALA A 403 -5.31 5.21 24.75
CA ALA A 403 -5.01 6.36 25.56
C ALA A 403 -6.21 7.35 25.66
N VAL A 404 -6.90 7.61 24.54
CA VAL A 404 -8.13 8.44 24.54
C VAL A 404 -9.24 7.79 25.36
N ALA A 405 -9.40 6.47 25.27
CA ALA A 405 -10.41 5.74 26.06
C ALA A 405 -10.10 5.79 27.57
N GLU A 406 -8.82 5.68 27.96
CA GLU A 406 -8.35 5.81 29.34
C GLU A 406 -8.57 7.23 29.87
N ALA A 407 -8.17 8.26 29.11
CA ALA A 407 -8.43 9.67 29.45
C ALA A 407 -9.92 9.94 29.67
N ARG A 408 -10.77 9.45 28.77
CA ARG A 408 -12.23 9.59 28.87
C ARG A 408 -12.79 8.87 30.10
N SER A 409 -12.30 7.67 30.40
CA SER A 409 -12.70 6.90 31.57
C SER A 409 -12.28 7.62 32.87
N ALA A 410 -11.02 8.06 32.95
CA ALA A 410 -10.49 8.82 34.09
C ALA A 410 -11.31 10.08 34.36
N LEU A 411 -11.63 10.84 33.30
CA LEU A 411 -12.47 12.03 33.40
C LEU A 411 -13.89 11.70 33.90
N ARG A 412 -14.48 10.58 33.43
CA ARG A 412 -15.84 10.14 33.85
C ARG A 412 -15.94 9.77 35.31
N ILE A 413 -14.93 9.14 35.90
CA ILE A 413 -14.90 8.75 37.31
C ILE A 413 -14.40 9.86 38.22
N GLY A 414 -14.06 11.04 37.67
CA GLY A 414 -13.65 12.21 38.46
C GLY A 414 -12.20 12.13 38.96
N MET A 415 -11.32 11.46 38.18
CA MET A 415 -9.87 11.49 38.46
C MET A 415 -9.35 12.91 38.34
N THR A 416 -8.20 13.14 38.96
CA THR A 416 -7.47 14.40 38.85
C THR A 416 -7.01 14.68 37.43
N ALA A 417 -6.87 15.90 37.12
CA ALA A 417 -6.61 16.38 35.79
C ALA A 417 -5.25 15.97 35.22
N ASP A 418 -4.22 15.85 36.06
CA ASP A 418 -2.91 15.35 35.71
C ASP A 418 -2.96 13.91 35.10
N VAL A 419 -3.86 13.06 35.63
CA VAL A 419 -4.07 11.72 35.09
C VAL A 419 -4.66 11.79 33.68
N VAL A 420 -5.71 12.60 33.49
CA VAL A 420 -6.34 12.78 32.16
C VAL A 420 -5.36 13.35 31.15
N LEU A 421 -4.52 14.32 31.57
CA LEU A 421 -3.51 14.90 30.70
C LEU A 421 -2.42 13.91 30.29
N THR A 422 -1.96 13.07 31.21
CA THR A 422 -0.97 12.03 30.91
C THR A 422 -1.45 11.11 29.80
N ASP A 423 -2.70 10.68 29.86
CA ASP A 423 -3.31 9.85 28.82
C ASP A 423 -3.49 10.63 27.50
N CYS A 424 -3.86 11.91 27.56
CA CYS A 424 -3.95 12.77 26.39
C CYS A 424 -2.58 12.96 25.72
N GLU A 425 -1.50 13.13 26.49
CA GLU A 425 -0.14 13.23 25.98
C GLU A 425 0.30 11.93 25.28
N ALA A 426 -0.02 10.77 25.86
CA ALA A 426 0.24 9.48 25.23
C ALA A 426 -0.52 9.33 23.90
N ALA A 427 -1.77 9.81 23.82
CA ALA A 427 -2.52 9.83 22.58
C ALA A 427 -1.90 10.77 21.54
N LEU A 428 -1.47 11.97 21.94
CA LEU A 428 -0.82 12.94 21.08
C LEU A 428 0.53 12.45 20.56
N GLU A 429 1.30 11.72 21.38
CA GLU A 429 2.55 11.10 20.96
C GLU A 429 2.29 10.05 19.88
N ALA A 430 1.35 9.13 20.10
CA ALA A 430 0.98 8.11 19.13
C ALA A 430 0.46 8.70 17.80
N LEU A 431 -0.38 9.74 17.85
CA LEU A 431 -0.85 10.47 16.67
C LEU A 431 0.28 11.23 15.97
N GLY A 432 1.25 11.76 16.75
CA GLY A 432 2.45 12.41 16.23
C GLY A 432 3.36 11.46 15.45
N GLU A 433 3.43 10.20 15.86
CA GLU A 433 4.11 9.14 15.10
C GLU A 433 3.40 8.79 13.78
N LEU A 434 2.06 8.86 13.75
CA LEU A 434 1.26 8.60 12.55
C LEU A 434 1.60 9.56 11.41
N ASN A 435 1.57 10.87 11.70
CA ASN A 435 1.79 11.91 10.69
C ASN A 435 3.26 12.33 10.54
N GLY A 436 4.17 11.78 11.34
CA GLY A 436 5.59 12.09 11.27
C GLY A 436 6.05 13.33 12.05
N LYS A 437 5.17 13.99 12.84
CA LYS A 437 5.57 15.13 13.69
C LYS A 437 6.54 14.74 14.83
N ARG A 438 6.52 13.47 15.24
CA ARG A 438 7.37 12.90 16.30
C ARG A 438 7.84 11.50 15.87
N VAL A 439 8.80 11.45 14.96
CA VAL A 439 9.35 10.18 14.46
C VAL A 439 10.85 10.17 14.68
N ARG A 440 11.38 9.04 15.14
CA ARG A 440 12.82 8.83 15.32
C ARG A 440 13.49 8.68 13.95
N ASP A 441 14.70 9.20 13.83
CA ASP A 441 15.47 9.19 12.58
C ASP A 441 15.68 7.77 12.01
N ASP A 442 15.92 6.78 12.88
CA ASP A 442 16.09 5.38 12.49
C ASP A 442 14.83 4.77 11.85
N LEU A 443 13.64 5.20 12.31
CA LEU A 443 12.38 4.77 11.71
C LEU A 443 12.17 5.41 10.34
N VAL A 444 12.48 6.69 10.19
CA VAL A 444 12.44 7.40 8.89
C VAL A 444 13.34 6.69 7.89
N GLU A 445 14.58 6.37 8.27
CA GLU A 445 15.52 5.61 7.43
C GLU A 445 14.96 4.26 7.01
N THR A 446 14.36 3.52 7.95
CA THR A 446 13.78 2.21 7.68
C THR A 446 12.60 2.27 6.71
N ILE A 447 11.73 3.28 6.83
CA ILE A 447 10.58 3.47 5.93
C ILE A 447 11.09 3.71 4.51
N PHE A 448 12.00 4.69 4.33
CA PHE A 448 12.46 5.10 3.01
C PHE A 448 13.41 4.08 2.34
N SER A 449 14.08 3.22 3.10
CA SER A 449 14.89 2.13 2.53
C SER A 449 14.12 1.13 1.66
N ARG A 450 12.79 1.07 1.81
CA ARG A 450 11.90 0.20 1.02
C ARG A 450 11.50 0.78 -0.33
N PHE A 451 11.80 2.05 -0.57
CA PHE A 451 11.46 2.73 -1.81
C PHE A 451 12.45 2.39 -2.93
N CYS A 452 12.03 2.60 -4.17
CA CYS A 452 12.93 2.53 -5.31
C CYS A 452 13.87 3.74 -5.35
N VAL A 453 15.09 3.55 -5.90
CA VAL A 453 15.99 4.65 -6.23
C VAL A 453 15.34 5.52 -7.31
N GLY A 454 15.36 6.85 -7.12
CA GLY A 454 14.74 7.81 -8.05
C GLY A 454 13.34 8.30 -7.60
N LYS A 455 12.87 7.82 -6.44
CA LYS A 455 11.61 8.26 -5.78
C LYS A 455 11.89 8.92 -4.44
#